data_e7f41bfc4e3187cffcda27a613f88ea9
#
_entry.id   e7f41bfc4e3187cffcda27a613f88ea9
#
_cell.length_a   1.000
_cell.length_b   1.000
_cell.length_c   1.000
_cell.angle_alpha   90.00
_cell.angle_beta   90.00
_cell.angle_gamma   90.00
#
_symmetry.space_group_name_H-M   'P 1'
#
loop_
_entity.id
_entity.type
_entity.pdbx_description
1 polymer ?
#
loop_
_entity_poly.entity_id
_entity_poly.type
_entity_poly.pdbx_seq_one_letter_code
_entity_poly.pdbx_strand_id
1 'polypeptide(L)'
;MRRKATFAWLTVVVVVAGLIVGGGAWLLNSVRGAFVPSLAVGCTATVGESSYWLAVDQSENAALISGLAIQRGMPARAASIALATALQESKLRNIDYGDLDSVGLFQQRPSQDWGTVAQIMDPVYSANAFYDVLAQVPDYVNLPINDAAQIVQRSGFPHAYAQHEPLSRAFASALTGQTPQGLNCTLPPAAAGSNPETVIATAQVALGQLPMHAGESNTVVIDAGDAFGWMAAHWALANAQSLGIALIDYEGLRWDRAATQDGENLGWQPTDAAGTGIVTLTLAPPAVA
;
A
#
# COMPACT_ATOMS: atom_id res chain seq x y z
N MET A 1 -13.94 -3.31 75.10
CA MET A 1 -14.21 -4.22 73.96
C MET A 1 -14.45 -3.51 72.61
N ARG A 2 -14.93 -2.26 72.55
CA ARG A 2 -15.24 -1.54 71.29
C ARG A 2 -14.02 -1.15 70.42
N ARG A 3 -12.84 -0.86 70.99
CA ARG A 3 -11.64 -0.46 70.25
C ARG A 3 -10.98 -1.60 69.41
N LYS A 4 -11.13 -2.87 69.79
CA LYS A 4 -10.58 -4.02 69.06
C LYS A 4 -11.41 -4.34 67.80
N ALA A 5 -12.74 -4.11 67.84
CA ALA A 5 -13.64 -4.33 66.70
C ALA A 5 -13.44 -3.27 65.61
N THR A 6 -13.19 -2.01 65.96
CA THR A 6 -12.94 -0.94 64.96
C THR A 6 -11.61 -1.13 64.25
N PHE A 7 -10.58 -1.64 64.94
CA PHE A 7 -9.28 -1.94 64.31
C PHE A 7 -9.35 -3.12 63.33
N ALA A 8 -10.13 -4.17 63.66
CA ALA A 8 -10.36 -5.30 62.79
C ALA A 8 -11.15 -4.92 61.51
N TRP A 9 -12.12 -4.02 61.65
CA TRP A 9 -12.89 -3.49 60.52
C TRP A 9 -12.04 -2.63 59.59
N LEU A 10 -11.19 -1.77 60.12
CA LEU A 10 -10.27 -0.94 59.32
C LEU A 10 -9.25 -1.80 58.54
N THR A 11 -8.72 -2.86 59.13
CA THR A 11 -7.81 -3.78 58.44
C THR A 11 -8.51 -4.54 57.30
N VAL A 12 -9.75 -4.97 57.49
CA VAL A 12 -10.53 -5.65 56.45
C VAL A 12 -10.82 -4.69 55.27
N VAL A 13 -11.19 -3.45 55.56
CA VAL A 13 -11.47 -2.45 54.52
C VAL A 13 -10.20 -2.12 53.69
N VAL A 14 -9.04 -1.97 54.36
CA VAL A 14 -7.76 -1.71 53.64
C VAL A 14 -7.33 -2.89 52.81
N VAL A 15 -7.49 -4.14 53.28
CA VAL A 15 -7.16 -5.34 52.51
C VAL A 15 -8.10 -5.50 51.29
N VAL A 16 -9.40 -5.28 51.47
CA VAL A 16 -10.38 -5.35 50.36
C VAL A 16 -10.12 -4.23 49.33
N ALA A 17 -9.83 -3.00 49.78
CA ALA A 17 -9.46 -1.89 48.88
C ALA A 17 -8.16 -2.21 48.12
N GLY A 18 -7.15 -2.79 48.77
CA GLY A 18 -5.90 -3.24 48.14
C GLY A 18 -6.11 -4.32 47.09
N LEU A 19 -7.01 -5.29 47.35
CA LEU A 19 -7.36 -6.33 46.41
C LEU A 19 -8.15 -5.81 45.18
N ILE A 20 -9.03 -4.82 45.41
CA ILE A 20 -9.77 -4.18 44.30
C ILE A 20 -8.84 -3.34 43.42
N VAL A 21 -7.95 -2.57 44.00
CA VAL A 21 -7.00 -1.74 43.26
C VAL A 21 -5.92 -2.61 42.59
N GLY A 22 -5.35 -3.56 43.30
CA GLY A 22 -4.34 -4.47 42.74
C GLY A 22 -4.91 -5.43 41.69
N GLY A 23 -6.08 -6.00 41.95
CA GLY A 23 -6.80 -6.86 41.02
C GLY A 23 -7.30 -6.11 39.79
N GLY A 24 -7.80 -4.86 40.01
CA GLY A 24 -8.23 -4.00 38.88
C GLY A 24 -7.06 -3.58 38.00
N ALA A 25 -5.91 -3.20 38.59
CA ALA A 25 -4.70 -2.86 37.84
C ALA A 25 -4.12 -4.08 37.08
N TRP A 26 -4.13 -5.26 37.72
CA TRP A 26 -3.71 -6.49 37.03
C TRP A 26 -4.65 -6.87 35.89
N LEU A 27 -5.97 -6.78 36.10
CA LEU A 27 -6.97 -7.02 35.08
C LEU A 27 -6.85 -6.05 33.90
N LEU A 28 -6.68 -4.75 34.19
CA LEU A 28 -6.48 -3.70 33.16
C LEU A 28 -5.20 -3.94 32.37
N ASN A 29 -4.12 -4.36 33.02
CA ASN A 29 -2.86 -4.70 32.35
C ASN A 29 -2.96 -5.97 31.51
N SER A 30 -3.67 -7.00 32.02
CA SER A 30 -3.93 -8.25 31.29
C SER A 30 -4.85 -8.03 30.09
N VAL A 31 -5.85 -7.15 30.22
CA VAL A 31 -6.75 -6.76 29.10
C VAL A 31 -6.02 -5.89 28.09
N ARG A 32 -5.15 -4.98 28.52
CA ARG A 32 -4.32 -4.18 27.59
C ARG A 32 -3.38 -5.07 26.77
N GLY A 33 -2.78 -6.08 27.37
CA GLY A 33 -1.94 -7.06 26.64
C GLY A 33 -2.71 -7.98 25.68
N ALA A 34 -4.02 -8.20 25.93
CA ALA A 34 -4.88 -9.02 25.08
C ALA A 34 -5.54 -8.26 23.91
N PHE A 35 -5.55 -6.93 23.96
CA PHE A 35 -6.08 -6.04 22.91
C PHE A 35 -4.99 -5.12 22.33
N VAL A 36 -3.83 -5.67 22.00
CA VAL A 36 -2.99 -5.04 20.98
C VAL A 36 -3.71 -5.36 19.65
N PRO A 37 -4.36 -4.41 18.99
CA PRO A 37 -4.93 -4.67 17.69
C PRO A 37 -3.76 -5.12 16.81
N SER A 38 -3.80 -6.36 16.30
CA SER A 38 -2.85 -6.77 15.27
C SER A 38 -3.03 -5.78 14.13
N LEU A 39 -1.96 -5.07 13.78
CA LEU A 39 -1.99 -4.16 12.63
C LEU A 39 -2.48 -4.94 11.43
N ALA A 40 -3.48 -4.44 10.73
CA ALA A 40 -3.98 -5.10 9.54
C ALA A 40 -2.86 -5.17 8.50
N VAL A 41 -2.57 -6.38 8.02
CA VAL A 41 -1.56 -6.61 6.98
C VAL A 41 -2.01 -5.94 5.68
N GLY A 42 -1.23 -4.98 5.21
CA GLY A 42 -1.53 -4.16 4.04
C GLY A 42 -0.80 -2.84 4.06
N CYS A 43 -1.15 -1.96 3.16
CA CYS A 43 -0.53 -0.66 3.02
C CYS A 43 -1.51 0.49 3.29
N THR A 44 -1.01 1.57 3.86
CA THR A 44 -1.76 2.78 4.17
C THR A 44 -1.14 3.95 3.43
N ALA A 45 -1.93 4.65 2.64
CA ALA A 45 -1.56 5.92 2.05
C ALA A 45 -2.13 7.08 2.87
N THR A 46 -1.29 8.07 3.21
CA THR A 46 -1.65 9.21 4.04
C THR A 46 -1.51 10.50 3.26
N VAL A 47 -2.54 11.35 3.32
CA VAL A 47 -2.55 12.71 2.76
C VAL A 47 -3.17 13.66 3.78
N GLY A 48 -2.39 14.60 4.27
CA GLY A 48 -2.79 15.44 5.39
C GLY A 48 -3.07 14.60 6.63
N GLU A 49 -4.25 14.76 7.22
CA GLU A 49 -4.70 13.98 8.40
C GLU A 49 -5.48 12.70 8.04
N SER A 50 -5.70 12.44 6.75
CA SER A 50 -6.50 11.31 6.29
C SER A 50 -5.61 10.15 5.86
N SER A 51 -5.97 8.94 6.32
CA SER A 51 -5.29 7.69 5.98
C SER A 51 -6.26 6.70 5.35
N TYR A 52 -5.81 6.01 4.31
CA TYR A 52 -6.59 5.03 3.53
C TYR A 52 -5.81 3.74 3.41
N TRP A 53 -6.49 2.62 3.60
CA TRP A 53 -5.87 1.31 3.62
C TRP A 53 -6.25 0.46 2.40
N LEU A 54 -5.27 -0.31 1.90
CA LEU A 54 -5.45 -1.37 0.92
C LEU A 54 -4.76 -2.66 1.40
N ALA A 55 -5.32 -3.80 1.03
CA ALA A 55 -4.66 -5.09 1.19
C ALA A 55 -3.38 -5.16 0.32
N VAL A 56 -2.50 -6.12 0.60
CA VAL A 56 -1.22 -6.26 -0.12
C VAL A 56 -1.44 -6.41 -1.62
N ASP A 57 -2.29 -7.35 -2.03
CA ASP A 57 -2.63 -7.60 -3.44
C ASP A 57 -3.22 -6.39 -4.16
N GLN A 58 -4.02 -5.60 -3.46
CA GLN A 58 -4.57 -4.35 -3.99
C GLN A 58 -3.49 -3.27 -4.12
N SER A 59 -2.55 -3.21 -3.17
CA SER A 59 -1.46 -2.23 -3.18
C SER A 59 -0.47 -2.50 -4.32
N GLU A 60 -0.17 -3.77 -4.60
CA GLU A 60 0.65 -4.20 -5.75
C GLU A 60 0.01 -3.76 -7.07
N ASN A 61 -1.28 -4.01 -7.26
CA ASN A 61 -2.01 -3.56 -8.44
C ASN A 61 -2.09 -2.02 -8.54
N ALA A 62 -2.26 -1.34 -7.40
CA ALA A 62 -2.25 0.13 -7.38
C ALA A 62 -0.88 0.69 -7.79
N ALA A 63 0.21 0.07 -7.35
CA ALA A 63 1.57 0.47 -7.72
C ALA A 63 1.84 0.25 -9.21
N LEU A 64 1.42 -0.87 -9.77
CA LEU A 64 1.52 -1.14 -11.20
C LEU A 64 0.74 -0.10 -12.03
N ILE A 65 -0.53 0.11 -11.72
CA ILE A 65 -1.40 1.07 -12.42
C ILE A 65 -0.80 2.47 -12.37
N SER A 66 -0.32 2.91 -11.18
CA SER A 66 0.26 4.24 -11.00
C SER A 66 1.57 4.42 -11.76
N GLY A 67 2.44 3.41 -11.73
CA GLY A 67 3.70 3.41 -12.46
C GLY A 67 3.50 3.51 -13.97
N LEU A 68 2.57 2.72 -14.53
CA LEU A 68 2.22 2.76 -15.96
C LEU A 68 1.69 4.13 -16.40
N ALA A 69 0.94 4.85 -15.55
CA ALA A 69 0.53 6.22 -15.87
C ALA A 69 1.75 7.13 -16.07
N ILE A 70 2.72 7.08 -15.15
CA ILE A 70 3.93 7.91 -15.22
C ILE A 70 4.82 7.52 -16.40
N GLN A 71 4.99 6.23 -16.71
CA GLN A 71 5.71 5.77 -17.90
C GLN A 71 5.13 6.35 -19.19
N ARG A 72 3.83 6.53 -19.25
CA ARG A 72 3.12 7.12 -20.38
C ARG A 72 3.18 8.65 -20.42
N GLY A 73 3.89 9.29 -19.47
CA GLY A 73 3.94 10.74 -19.33
C GLY A 73 2.62 11.36 -18.87
N MET A 74 1.69 10.55 -18.33
CA MET A 74 0.42 11.03 -17.81
C MET A 74 0.58 11.55 -16.37
N PRO A 75 -0.18 12.57 -15.96
CA PRO A 75 -0.08 13.10 -14.59
C PRO A 75 -0.68 12.13 -13.55
N ALA A 76 -0.35 12.34 -12.27
CA ALA A 76 -0.90 11.60 -11.13
C ALA A 76 -2.45 11.55 -11.12
N ARG A 77 -3.10 12.53 -11.76
CA ARG A 77 -4.55 12.56 -11.96
C ARG A 77 -5.05 11.34 -12.74
N ALA A 78 -4.30 10.92 -13.79
CA ALA A 78 -4.66 9.72 -14.55
C ALA A 78 -4.63 8.46 -13.68
N ALA A 79 -3.60 8.31 -12.83
CA ALA A 79 -3.53 7.23 -11.86
C ALA A 79 -4.73 7.28 -10.88
N SER A 80 -5.10 8.46 -10.38
CA SER A 80 -6.27 8.61 -9.50
C SER A 80 -7.57 8.12 -10.16
N ILE A 81 -7.78 8.46 -11.45
CA ILE A 81 -8.96 8.02 -12.21
C ILE A 81 -8.94 6.50 -12.39
N ALA A 82 -7.81 5.94 -12.80
CA ALA A 82 -7.66 4.50 -13.01
C ALA A 82 -7.86 3.70 -11.72
N LEU A 83 -7.28 4.16 -10.60
CA LEU A 83 -7.46 3.52 -9.30
C LEU A 83 -8.91 3.57 -8.83
N ALA A 84 -9.61 4.71 -8.97
CA ALA A 84 -11.03 4.81 -8.63
C ALA A 84 -11.88 3.86 -9.48
N THR A 85 -11.53 3.72 -10.75
CA THR A 85 -12.19 2.79 -11.66
C THR A 85 -11.96 1.34 -11.23
N ALA A 86 -10.71 0.91 -11.08
CA ALA A 86 -10.40 -0.47 -10.70
C ALA A 86 -10.92 -0.84 -9.31
N LEU A 87 -11.00 0.11 -8.37
CA LEU A 87 -11.65 -0.10 -7.06
C LEU A 87 -13.13 -0.40 -7.20
N GLN A 88 -13.83 0.32 -8.06
CA GLN A 88 -15.26 0.10 -8.31
C GLN A 88 -15.49 -1.21 -9.03
N GLU A 89 -14.73 -1.50 -10.07
CA GLU A 89 -14.96 -2.62 -10.98
C GLU A 89 -14.59 -3.98 -10.36
N SER A 90 -13.43 -4.06 -9.70
CA SER A 90 -12.88 -5.32 -9.20
C SER A 90 -12.35 -5.26 -7.77
N LYS A 91 -12.49 -4.14 -7.09
CA LYS A 91 -11.81 -3.83 -5.81
C LYS A 91 -10.27 -3.93 -5.97
N LEU A 92 -9.73 -3.45 -7.09
CA LEU A 92 -8.31 -3.54 -7.43
C LEU A 92 -7.76 -4.98 -7.46
N ARG A 93 -8.56 -5.96 -7.84
CA ARG A 93 -8.15 -7.37 -7.98
C ARG A 93 -8.31 -7.84 -9.42
N ASN A 94 -7.32 -8.56 -9.92
CA ASN A 94 -7.36 -9.11 -11.26
C ASN A 94 -8.19 -10.40 -11.25
N ILE A 95 -9.52 -10.28 -11.44
CA ILE A 95 -10.48 -11.38 -11.32
C ILE A 95 -10.92 -11.87 -12.71
N ASP A 96 -11.11 -13.20 -12.84
CA ASP A 96 -11.45 -13.90 -14.09
C ASP A 96 -12.97 -14.08 -14.30
N TYR A 97 -13.76 -13.39 -13.50
CA TYR A 97 -15.22 -13.40 -13.54
C TYR A 97 -15.79 -11.98 -13.42
N GLY A 98 -17.02 -11.77 -13.88
CA GLY A 98 -17.73 -10.50 -13.77
C GLY A 98 -19.11 -10.58 -14.40
N ASP A 99 -19.72 -9.42 -14.64
CA ASP A 99 -21.00 -9.36 -15.36
C ASP A 99 -20.79 -9.61 -16.83
N LEU A 100 -21.62 -10.47 -17.43
CA LEU A 100 -21.53 -10.92 -18.82
C LEU A 100 -20.15 -11.55 -19.11
N ASP A 101 -19.34 -10.94 -19.97
CA ASP A 101 -17.99 -11.37 -20.35
C ASP A 101 -16.88 -10.47 -19.76
N SER A 102 -17.18 -9.71 -18.69
CA SER A 102 -16.24 -8.81 -18.03
C SER A 102 -15.21 -9.58 -17.24
N VAL A 103 -13.93 -9.21 -17.38
CA VAL A 103 -12.82 -9.79 -16.62
C VAL A 103 -11.75 -8.73 -16.29
N GLY A 104 -10.83 -9.07 -15.39
CA GLY A 104 -9.65 -8.27 -15.07
C GLY A 104 -9.89 -7.13 -14.12
N LEU A 105 -8.82 -6.33 -13.92
CA LEU A 105 -8.79 -5.19 -13.00
C LEU A 105 -9.88 -4.14 -13.27
N PHE A 106 -10.20 -3.91 -14.54
CA PHE A 106 -11.13 -2.86 -14.99
C PHE A 106 -12.45 -3.42 -15.48
N GLN A 107 -12.71 -4.73 -15.31
CA GLN A 107 -13.91 -5.43 -15.80
C GLN A 107 -14.19 -5.11 -17.28
N GLN A 108 -13.11 -5.17 -18.08
CA GLN A 108 -13.16 -4.95 -19.51
C GLN A 108 -13.79 -6.14 -20.20
N ARG A 109 -14.44 -5.90 -21.34
CA ARG A 109 -15.22 -6.91 -22.05
C ARG A 109 -14.66 -7.20 -23.43
N PRO A 110 -14.32 -8.46 -23.76
CA PRO A 110 -13.95 -8.86 -25.11
C PRO A 110 -14.99 -8.48 -26.15
N SER A 111 -16.28 -8.63 -25.84
CA SER A 111 -17.38 -8.26 -26.73
C SER A 111 -17.52 -6.75 -26.98
N GLN A 112 -16.74 -5.92 -26.30
CA GLN A 112 -16.71 -4.46 -26.46
C GLN A 112 -15.34 -3.96 -26.94
N ASP A 113 -14.61 -4.81 -27.64
CA ASP A 113 -13.32 -4.49 -28.28
C ASP A 113 -12.18 -4.09 -27.32
N TRP A 114 -12.26 -4.48 -26.03
CA TRP A 114 -11.19 -4.25 -25.08
C TRP A 114 -9.99 -5.20 -25.24
N GLY A 115 -10.12 -6.24 -26.07
CA GLY A 115 -9.12 -7.26 -26.29
C GLY A 115 -9.64 -8.67 -26.00
N THR A 116 -8.79 -9.67 -26.16
CA THR A 116 -9.12 -11.04 -25.77
C THR A 116 -9.11 -11.21 -24.25
N VAL A 117 -9.77 -12.25 -23.74
CA VAL A 117 -9.72 -12.58 -22.30
C VAL A 117 -8.27 -12.68 -21.80
N ALA A 118 -7.38 -13.33 -22.55
CA ALA A 118 -5.98 -13.46 -22.17
C ALA A 118 -5.24 -12.10 -22.08
N GLN A 119 -5.55 -11.16 -22.98
CA GLN A 119 -5.00 -9.81 -22.93
C GLN A 119 -5.56 -9.01 -21.77
N ILE A 120 -6.87 -9.03 -21.53
CA ILE A 120 -7.52 -8.29 -20.44
C ILE A 120 -7.07 -8.81 -19.09
N MET A 121 -6.80 -10.11 -18.96
CA MET A 121 -6.27 -10.74 -17.75
C MET A 121 -4.78 -10.44 -17.50
N ASP A 122 -4.06 -9.85 -18.47
CA ASP A 122 -2.75 -9.25 -18.25
C ASP A 122 -2.94 -7.84 -17.65
N PRO A 123 -2.53 -7.60 -16.38
CA PRO A 123 -2.72 -6.30 -15.72
C PRO A 123 -2.02 -5.14 -16.43
N VAL A 124 -0.90 -5.40 -17.12
CA VAL A 124 -0.18 -4.38 -17.89
C VAL A 124 -0.97 -4.00 -19.13
N TYR A 125 -1.47 -4.99 -19.85
CA TYR A 125 -2.31 -4.74 -21.03
C TYR A 125 -3.59 -3.98 -20.65
N SER A 126 -4.33 -4.47 -19.65
CA SER A 126 -5.62 -3.90 -19.26
C SER A 126 -5.51 -2.45 -18.75
N ALA A 127 -4.45 -2.14 -17.99
CA ALA A 127 -4.18 -0.78 -17.54
C ALA A 127 -3.79 0.14 -18.71
N ASN A 128 -2.96 -0.34 -19.64
CA ASN A 128 -2.62 0.43 -20.85
C ASN A 128 -3.84 0.68 -21.75
N ALA A 129 -4.68 -0.32 -21.96
CA ALA A 129 -5.93 -0.15 -22.71
C ALA A 129 -6.86 0.89 -22.06
N PHE A 130 -6.97 0.88 -20.72
CA PHE A 130 -7.69 1.92 -19.99
C PHE A 130 -7.11 3.31 -20.25
N TYR A 131 -5.79 3.47 -20.17
CA TYR A 131 -5.11 4.75 -20.39
C TYR A 131 -5.21 5.21 -21.84
N ASP A 132 -5.22 4.31 -22.83
CA ASP A 132 -5.42 4.65 -24.22
C ASP A 132 -6.78 5.35 -24.44
N VAL A 133 -7.83 4.85 -23.80
CA VAL A 133 -9.15 5.47 -23.86
C VAL A 133 -9.20 6.77 -23.05
N LEU A 134 -8.62 6.78 -21.82
CA LEU A 134 -8.59 7.97 -20.98
C LEU A 134 -7.85 9.13 -21.67
N ALA A 135 -6.77 8.87 -22.39
CA ALA A 135 -6.02 9.87 -23.14
C ALA A 135 -6.84 10.55 -24.25
N GLN A 136 -7.90 9.89 -24.74
CA GLN A 136 -8.83 10.45 -25.72
C GLN A 136 -9.93 11.32 -25.10
N VAL A 137 -10.11 11.28 -23.77
CA VAL A 137 -11.13 12.07 -23.06
C VAL A 137 -10.67 13.53 -22.99
N PRO A 138 -11.38 14.47 -23.64
CA PRO A 138 -10.97 15.87 -23.59
C PRO A 138 -10.94 16.39 -22.16
N ASP A 139 -9.85 17.05 -21.82
CA ASP A 139 -9.68 17.75 -20.53
C ASP A 139 -9.89 16.86 -19.28
N TYR A 140 -9.61 15.54 -19.38
CA TYR A 140 -9.81 14.59 -18.28
C TYR A 140 -9.08 14.99 -16.98
N VAL A 141 -8.02 15.81 -17.11
CA VAL A 141 -7.25 16.29 -15.96
C VAL A 141 -8.09 17.20 -15.05
N ASN A 142 -9.02 17.97 -15.61
CA ASN A 142 -9.88 18.91 -14.90
C ASN A 142 -11.27 18.36 -14.60
N LEU A 143 -11.68 17.27 -15.23
CA LEU A 143 -12.96 16.62 -14.94
C LEU A 143 -13.00 16.07 -13.51
N PRO A 144 -14.18 15.99 -12.86
CA PRO A 144 -14.37 15.13 -11.70
C PRO A 144 -13.90 13.70 -11.99
N ILE A 145 -13.26 13.03 -11.02
CA ILE A 145 -12.76 11.64 -11.20
C ILE A 145 -13.88 10.72 -11.66
N ASN A 146 -15.06 10.85 -11.05
CA ASN A 146 -16.25 10.09 -11.42
C ASN A 146 -16.61 10.24 -12.90
N ASP A 147 -16.59 11.46 -13.40
CA ASP A 147 -17.05 11.75 -14.76
C ASP A 147 -16.04 11.24 -15.80
N ALA A 148 -14.74 11.42 -15.53
CA ALA A 148 -13.69 10.87 -16.39
C ALA A 148 -13.75 9.34 -16.43
N ALA A 149 -13.89 8.67 -15.27
CA ALA A 149 -14.05 7.22 -15.19
C ALA A 149 -15.30 6.74 -15.94
N GLN A 150 -16.43 7.43 -15.77
CA GLN A 150 -17.69 7.11 -16.44
C GLN A 150 -17.59 7.23 -17.97
N ILE A 151 -16.90 8.26 -18.48
CA ILE A 151 -16.69 8.41 -19.94
C ILE A 151 -15.91 7.22 -20.51
N VAL A 152 -14.88 6.75 -19.79
CA VAL A 152 -14.08 5.59 -20.23
C VAL A 152 -14.88 4.30 -20.15
N GLN A 153 -15.52 4.01 -19.00
CA GLN A 153 -16.16 2.73 -18.71
C GLN A 153 -17.58 2.60 -19.26
N ARG A 154 -18.29 3.72 -19.45
CA ARG A 154 -19.70 3.74 -19.90
C ARG A 154 -20.58 2.83 -19.06
N SER A 155 -20.34 2.81 -17.75
CA SER A 155 -21.05 1.98 -16.78
C SER A 155 -22.52 2.35 -16.68
N GLY A 156 -23.36 1.36 -16.35
CA GLY A 156 -24.78 1.59 -16.02
C GLY A 156 -25.01 2.35 -14.69
N PHE A 157 -23.93 2.55 -13.88
CA PHE A 157 -23.97 3.23 -12.60
C PHE A 157 -23.13 4.51 -12.61
N PRO A 158 -23.67 5.65 -13.11
CA PRO A 158 -22.86 6.83 -13.46
C PRO A 158 -22.21 7.57 -12.28
N HIS A 159 -22.57 7.25 -11.04
CA HIS A 159 -22.01 7.90 -9.84
C HIS A 159 -21.20 6.95 -8.95
N ALA A 160 -20.95 5.73 -9.40
CA ALA A 160 -20.33 4.70 -8.57
C ALA A 160 -18.86 4.97 -8.24
N TYR A 161 -18.14 5.71 -9.07
CA TYR A 161 -16.69 5.97 -8.90
C TYR A 161 -16.38 7.04 -7.86
N ALA A 162 -17.33 7.97 -7.58
CA ALA A 162 -17.11 9.11 -6.69
C ALA A 162 -16.69 8.71 -5.28
N GLN A 163 -17.26 7.61 -4.74
CA GLN A 163 -16.94 7.12 -3.40
C GLN A 163 -15.48 6.69 -3.23
N HIS A 164 -14.78 6.35 -4.33
CA HIS A 164 -13.40 5.89 -4.32
C HIS A 164 -12.39 7.03 -4.48
N GLU A 165 -12.83 8.26 -4.78
CA GLU A 165 -11.94 9.39 -5.06
C GLU A 165 -10.94 9.67 -3.93
N PRO A 166 -11.31 9.74 -2.64
CA PRO A 166 -10.36 10.08 -1.58
C PRO A 166 -9.22 9.06 -1.46
N LEU A 167 -9.55 7.76 -1.44
CA LEU A 167 -8.57 6.68 -1.38
C LEU A 167 -7.67 6.67 -2.63
N SER A 168 -8.28 6.76 -3.81
CA SER A 168 -7.55 6.74 -5.09
C SER A 168 -6.55 7.90 -5.20
N ARG A 169 -6.93 9.09 -4.76
CA ARG A 169 -6.03 10.25 -4.75
C ARG A 169 -4.86 10.07 -3.78
N ALA A 170 -5.11 9.51 -2.60
CA ALA A 170 -4.05 9.27 -1.62
C ALA A 170 -3.01 8.27 -2.16
N PHE A 171 -3.46 7.12 -2.67
CA PHE A 171 -2.57 6.12 -3.24
C PHE A 171 -1.88 6.62 -4.51
N ALA A 172 -2.59 7.29 -5.42
CA ALA A 172 -1.98 7.86 -6.61
C ALA A 172 -0.91 8.90 -6.25
N SER A 173 -1.17 9.78 -5.29
CA SER A 173 -0.20 10.80 -4.85
C SER A 173 1.07 10.17 -4.29
N ALA A 174 0.94 9.15 -3.43
CA ALA A 174 2.09 8.43 -2.89
C ALA A 174 2.83 7.65 -3.99
N LEU A 175 2.11 6.82 -4.76
CA LEU A 175 2.69 5.90 -5.76
C LEU A 175 3.24 6.59 -7.01
N THR A 176 2.92 7.86 -7.23
CA THR A 176 3.55 8.71 -8.26
C THR A 176 4.60 9.66 -7.71
N GLY A 177 4.99 9.50 -6.43
CA GLY A 177 6.05 10.26 -5.78
C GLY A 177 5.69 11.70 -5.39
N GLN A 178 4.42 12.11 -5.49
CA GLN A 178 3.99 13.47 -5.15
C GLN A 178 3.93 13.74 -3.64
N THR A 179 3.77 12.69 -2.84
CA THR A 179 3.76 12.79 -1.38
C THR A 179 4.92 11.97 -0.82
N PRO A 180 6.05 12.58 -0.45
CA PRO A 180 7.16 11.92 0.25
C PRO A 180 6.65 11.19 1.51
N GLN A 181 7.17 9.98 1.78
CA GLN A 181 6.76 9.15 2.92
C GLN A 181 5.25 8.86 2.98
N GLY A 182 4.53 9.11 1.89
CA GLY A 182 3.06 9.03 1.83
C GLY A 182 2.49 7.61 1.88
N LEU A 183 3.33 6.58 1.73
CA LEU A 183 2.94 5.18 1.83
C LEU A 183 3.68 4.51 2.98
N ASN A 184 2.97 3.72 3.77
CA ASN A 184 3.52 2.84 4.79
C ASN A 184 2.80 1.49 4.76
N CYS A 185 3.53 0.39 4.96
CA CYS A 185 2.94 -0.96 4.96
C CYS A 185 3.29 -1.72 6.24
N THR A 186 2.31 -2.43 6.75
CA THR A 186 2.47 -3.43 7.81
C THR A 186 2.49 -4.80 7.15
N LEU A 187 3.63 -5.47 7.20
CA LEU A 187 3.83 -6.76 6.53
C LEU A 187 4.34 -7.82 7.52
N PRO A 188 3.97 -9.09 7.35
CA PRO A 188 4.56 -10.17 8.13
C PRO A 188 6.06 -10.31 7.77
N PRO A 189 6.87 -10.97 8.60
CA PRO A 189 8.27 -11.27 8.27
C PRO A 189 8.37 -11.89 6.88
N ALA A 190 9.39 -11.51 6.12
CA ALA A 190 9.61 -12.07 4.78
C ALA A 190 9.97 -13.57 4.92
N ALA A 191 9.26 -14.41 4.21
CA ALA A 191 9.56 -15.86 4.19
C ALA A 191 10.88 -16.16 3.46
N ALA A 192 11.11 -15.44 2.33
CA ALA A 192 12.35 -15.46 1.55
C ALA A 192 12.39 -14.20 0.67
N GLY A 193 13.59 -13.78 0.28
CA GLY A 193 13.79 -12.74 -0.74
C GLY A 193 13.77 -13.33 -2.14
N SER A 194 13.31 -12.54 -3.10
CA SER A 194 13.58 -12.77 -4.53
C SER A 194 15.05 -12.52 -4.83
N ASN A 195 15.52 -12.95 -6.00
CA ASN A 195 16.84 -12.51 -6.46
C ASN A 195 16.75 -11.07 -7.02
N PRO A 196 17.87 -10.30 -7.02
CA PRO A 196 17.87 -8.92 -7.50
C PRO A 196 17.39 -8.76 -8.95
N GLU A 197 17.69 -9.70 -9.84
CA GLU A 197 17.29 -9.66 -11.24
C GLU A 197 15.77 -9.75 -11.40
N THR A 198 15.11 -10.58 -10.60
CA THR A 198 13.63 -10.66 -10.57
C THR A 198 13.01 -9.34 -10.12
N VAL A 199 13.59 -8.72 -9.08
CA VAL A 199 13.12 -7.42 -8.58
C VAL A 199 13.28 -6.34 -9.66
N ILE A 200 14.44 -6.29 -10.32
CA ILE A 200 14.71 -5.33 -11.41
C ILE A 200 13.74 -5.55 -12.57
N ALA A 201 13.56 -6.79 -13.02
CA ALA A 201 12.62 -7.09 -14.12
C ALA A 201 11.17 -6.66 -13.77
N THR A 202 10.73 -6.93 -12.54
CA THR A 202 9.39 -6.52 -12.07
C THR A 202 9.29 -4.99 -11.96
N ALA A 203 10.33 -4.33 -11.46
CA ALA A 203 10.39 -2.88 -11.37
C ALA A 203 10.32 -2.20 -12.75
N GLN A 204 11.05 -2.73 -13.73
CA GLN A 204 11.06 -2.20 -15.09
C GLN A 204 9.68 -2.23 -15.75
N VAL A 205 8.85 -3.23 -15.45
CA VAL A 205 7.46 -3.28 -15.94
C VAL A 205 6.65 -2.09 -15.45
N ALA A 206 6.79 -1.72 -14.18
CA ALA A 206 6.00 -0.65 -13.56
C ALA A 206 6.65 0.73 -13.65
N LEU A 207 7.99 0.82 -13.53
CA LEU A 207 8.74 2.08 -13.43
C LEU A 207 9.46 2.47 -14.74
N GLY A 208 9.44 1.59 -15.74
CA GLY A 208 10.08 1.86 -17.04
C GLY A 208 11.61 1.80 -16.98
N GLN A 209 12.26 2.68 -17.73
CA GLN A 209 13.69 2.66 -17.98
C GLN A 209 14.52 3.43 -16.92
N LEU A 210 14.09 3.43 -15.65
CA LEU A 210 14.95 3.95 -14.58
C LEU A 210 16.24 3.09 -14.52
N PRO A 211 17.43 3.71 -14.34
CA PRO A 211 18.66 2.95 -14.17
C PRO A 211 18.60 2.11 -12.89
N MET A 212 18.79 0.81 -13.04
CA MET A 212 18.73 -0.15 -11.93
C MET A 212 19.81 -1.20 -12.10
N HIS A 213 20.41 -1.63 -10.98
CA HIS A 213 21.40 -2.70 -10.99
C HIS A 213 21.37 -3.48 -9.67
N ALA A 214 21.84 -4.72 -9.72
CA ALA A 214 22.10 -5.51 -8.54
C ALA A 214 23.32 -4.93 -7.79
N GLY A 215 23.13 -4.70 -6.50
CA GLY A 215 24.20 -4.27 -5.61
C GLY A 215 24.82 -5.44 -4.84
N GLU A 216 25.68 -5.13 -3.89
CA GLU A 216 26.27 -6.14 -2.98
C GLU A 216 25.22 -6.64 -1.97
N SER A 217 25.48 -7.80 -1.36
CA SER A 217 24.69 -8.32 -0.23
C SER A 217 23.20 -8.43 -0.49
N ASN A 218 22.79 -8.94 -1.67
CA ASN A 218 21.38 -9.15 -2.05
C ASN A 218 20.58 -7.85 -2.05
N THR A 219 21.14 -6.78 -2.62
CA THR A 219 20.47 -5.50 -2.77
C THR A 219 20.14 -5.16 -4.23
N VAL A 220 19.19 -4.27 -4.42
CA VAL A 220 18.91 -3.61 -5.70
C VAL A 220 19.08 -2.10 -5.49
N VAL A 221 19.78 -1.47 -6.41
CA VAL A 221 20.03 -0.03 -6.44
C VAL A 221 19.26 0.57 -7.60
N ILE A 222 18.51 1.64 -7.35
CA ILE A 222 17.73 2.37 -8.35
C ILE A 222 18.17 3.82 -8.32
N ASP A 223 18.73 4.32 -9.43
CA ASP A 223 19.11 5.73 -9.59
C ASP A 223 17.86 6.55 -9.94
N ALA A 224 17.29 7.21 -8.95
CA ALA A 224 16.09 8.01 -9.11
C ALA A 224 16.03 9.10 -8.05
N GLY A 225 16.09 10.34 -8.48
CA GLY A 225 15.95 11.51 -7.60
C GLY A 225 14.52 12.06 -7.55
N ASP A 226 14.29 12.98 -6.60
CA ASP A 226 13.06 13.75 -6.46
C ASP A 226 11.78 12.85 -6.40
N ALA A 227 10.76 13.22 -7.15
CA ALA A 227 9.50 12.48 -7.21
C ALA A 227 9.67 11.04 -7.73
N PHE A 228 10.61 10.79 -8.65
CA PHE A 228 10.87 9.44 -9.17
C PHE A 228 11.47 8.53 -8.11
N GLY A 229 12.30 9.06 -7.21
CA GLY A 229 12.84 8.29 -6.09
C GLY A 229 11.75 7.87 -5.11
N TRP A 230 10.86 8.78 -4.73
CA TRP A 230 9.71 8.41 -3.90
C TRP A 230 8.75 7.46 -4.61
N MET A 231 8.54 7.61 -5.92
CA MET A 231 7.76 6.67 -6.72
C MET A 231 8.36 5.25 -6.65
N ALA A 232 9.68 5.13 -6.86
CA ALA A 232 10.39 3.86 -6.80
C ALA A 232 10.38 3.24 -5.39
N ALA A 233 10.59 4.06 -4.35
CA ALA A 233 10.55 3.62 -2.95
C ALA A 233 9.16 3.12 -2.55
N HIS A 234 8.09 3.83 -2.94
CA HIS A 234 6.71 3.42 -2.65
C HIS A 234 6.27 2.22 -3.50
N TRP A 235 6.72 2.12 -4.77
CA TRP A 235 6.52 0.92 -5.57
C TRP A 235 7.17 -0.30 -4.90
N ALA A 236 8.42 -0.17 -4.44
CA ALA A 236 9.12 -1.23 -3.74
C ALA A 236 8.39 -1.65 -2.46
N LEU A 237 7.88 -0.67 -1.72
CA LEU A 237 7.13 -0.90 -0.49
C LEU A 237 5.81 -1.65 -0.76
N ALA A 238 5.05 -1.24 -1.78
CA ALA A 238 3.81 -1.91 -2.18
C ALA A 238 4.04 -3.36 -2.63
N ASN A 239 5.21 -3.66 -3.23
CA ASN A 239 5.60 -4.99 -3.70
C ASN A 239 6.50 -5.75 -2.70
N ALA A 240 6.73 -5.19 -1.50
CA ALA A 240 7.69 -5.77 -0.56
C ALA A 240 7.30 -7.19 -0.11
N GLN A 241 5.99 -7.51 -0.08
CA GLN A 241 5.54 -8.86 0.32
C GLN A 241 5.88 -9.91 -0.73
N SER A 242 5.57 -9.67 -1.99
CA SER A 242 5.79 -10.62 -3.09
C SER A 242 7.27 -10.75 -3.46
N LEU A 243 8.03 -9.65 -3.36
CA LEU A 243 9.45 -9.62 -3.71
C LEU A 243 10.39 -9.89 -2.53
N GLY A 244 9.86 -10.05 -1.31
CA GLY A 244 10.66 -10.30 -0.12
C GLY A 244 11.60 -9.16 0.24
N ILE A 245 11.21 -7.90 -0.01
CA ILE A 245 12.00 -6.73 0.37
C ILE A 245 11.91 -6.55 1.89
N ALA A 246 13.07 -6.44 2.54
CA ALA A 246 13.19 -6.28 4.00
C ALA A 246 13.42 -4.84 4.41
N LEU A 247 14.26 -4.10 3.67
CA LEU A 247 14.57 -2.69 3.95
C LEU A 247 14.48 -1.88 2.66
N ILE A 248 14.07 -0.63 2.79
CA ILE A 248 14.06 0.37 1.71
C ILE A 248 14.69 1.64 2.26
N ASP A 249 15.79 2.07 1.66
CA ASP A 249 16.53 3.28 2.02
C ASP A 249 16.37 4.34 0.93
N TYR A 250 15.97 5.55 1.30
CA TYR A 250 15.91 6.70 0.40
C TYR A 250 15.92 8.03 1.18
N GLU A 251 16.70 9.02 0.68
CA GLU A 251 16.75 10.40 1.21
C GLU A 251 16.93 10.51 2.74
N GLY A 252 17.89 9.77 3.31
CA GLY A 252 18.15 9.78 4.75
C GLY A 252 17.09 9.07 5.59
N LEU A 253 16.20 8.32 4.96
CA LEU A 253 15.13 7.58 5.61
C LEU A 253 15.18 6.09 5.26
N ARG A 254 14.74 5.27 6.19
CA ARG A 254 14.60 3.83 6.05
C ARG A 254 13.19 3.39 6.40
N TRP A 255 12.58 2.59 5.55
CA TRP A 255 11.50 1.71 5.94
C TRP A 255 12.08 0.33 6.28
N ASP A 256 11.78 -0.15 7.49
CA ASP A 256 12.20 -1.47 7.96
C ASP A 256 10.97 -2.34 8.20
N ARG A 257 10.90 -3.47 7.49
CA ARG A 257 9.81 -4.43 7.60
C ARG A 257 9.65 -4.97 9.03
N ALA A 258 10.74 -5.11 9.77
CA ALA A 258 10.74 -5.63 11.13
C ALA A 258 10.44 -4.54 12.20
N ALA A 259 10.41 -3.26 11.81
CA ALA A 259 10.22 -2.14 12.73
C ALA A 259 8.75 -2.01 13.16
N THR A 260 8.27 -3.01 13.89
CA THR A 260 6.99 -2.98 14.58
C THR A 260 7.25 -3.07 16.07
N GLN A 261 6.86 -2.06 16.84
CA GLN A 261 7.01 -2.03 18.28
C GLN A 261 5.65 -1.80 18.92
N ASP A 262 5.34 -2.59 19.96
CA ASP A 262 4.11 -2.46 20.76
C ASP A 262 2.82 -2.43 19.92
N GLY A 263 2.82 -3.07 18.74
CA GLY A 263 1.70 -3.09 17.80
C GLY A 263 1.59 -1.88 16.88
N GLU A 264 2.60 -1.02 16.84
CA GLU A 264 2.70 0.13 15.94
C GLU A 264 3.76 -0.10 14.87
N ASN A 265 3.42 0.22 13.62
CA ASN A 265 4.40 0.29 12.54
C ASN A 265 5.01 1.69 12.51
N LEU A 266 6.31 1.79 12.75
CA LEU A 266 7.01 3.07 12.86
C LEU A 266 7.15 3.81 11.51
N GLY A 267 6.87 3.15 10.37
CA GLY A 267 7.01 3.75 9.05
C GLY A 267 8.46 4.12 8.72
N TRP A 268 8.63 5.22 8.00
CA TRP A 268 9.92 5.74 7.58
C TRP A 268 10.66 6.39 8.75
N GLN A 269 11.86 5.89 9.07
CA GLN A 269 12.70 6.37 10.18
C GLN A 269 14.02 6.94 9.67
N PRO A 270 14.61 7.97 10.32
CA PRO A 270 15.90 8.49 9.94
C PRO A 270 17.00 7.43 9.95
N THR A 271 17.92 7.48 8.97
CA THR A 271 19.07 6.60 8.86
C THR A 271 20.24 7.30 8.17
N ASP A 272 21.47 6.96 8.57
CA ASP A 272 22.69 7.41 7.89
C ASP A 272 23.03 6.54 6.67
N ALA A 273 22.32 5.44 6.45
CA ALA A 273 22.60 4.50 5.36
C ALA A 273 22.02 4.94 4.00
N ALA A 274 21.05 5.86 3.99
CA ALA A 274 20.36 6.29 2.78
C ALA A 274 21.11 7.43 2.07
N GLY A 275 21.49 7.20 0.81
CA GLY A 275 22.04 8.23 -0.08
C GLY A 275 20.98 9.15 -0.66
N THR A 276 21.42 10.27 -1.24
CA THR A 276 20.57 11.20 -1.98
C THR A 276 20.41 10.74 -3.43
N GLY A 277 19.20 10.74 -3.96
CA GLY A 277 18.92 10.37 -5.35
C GLY A 277 19.06 8.89 -5.67
N ILE A 278 19.24 8.05 -4.66
CA ILE A 278 19.43 6.60 -4.80
C ILE A 278 18.46 5.87 -3.87
N VAL A 279 17.62 5.02 -4.44
CA VAL A 279 16.79 4.08 -3.67
C VAL A 279 17.53 2.75 -3.55
N THR A 280 17.76 2.29 -2.34
CA THR A 280 18.40 0.99 -2.07
C THR A 280 17.37 0.04 -1.45
N LEU A 281 17.18 -1.10 -2.10
CA LEU A 281 16.31 -2.17 -1.62
C LEU A 281 17.18 -3.31 -1.07
N THR A 282 16.98 -3.70 0.18
CA THR A 282 17.60 -4.90 0.74
C THR A 282 16.59 -6.03 0.77
N LEU A 283 16.94 -7.14 0.13
CA LEU A 283 16.08 -8.32 0.07
C LEU A 283 16.34 -9.23 1.27
N ALA A 284 15.30 -9.90 1.73
CA ALA A 284 15.44 -10.94 2.74
C ALA A 284 16.39 -12.06 2.23
N PRO A 285 17.02 -12.81 3.12
CA PRO A 285 17.83 -13.96 2.70
C PRO A 285 17.03 -14.91 1.81
N PRO A 286 17.67 -15.55 0.83
CA PRO A 286 17.00 -16.58 0.03
C PRO A 286 16.54 -17.74 0.92
N ALA A 287 15.51 -18.47 0.48
CA ALA A 287 15.10 -19.67 1.20
C ALA A 287 16.27 -20.62 1.35
N VAL A 288 16.52 -21.09 2.57
CA VAL A 288 17.51 -22.15 2.81
C VAL A 288 16.96 -23.42 2.16
N ALA A 289 17.71 -23.95 1.19
CA ALA A 289 17.35 -25.17 0.45
C ALA A 289 17.41 -26.41 1.33
#